data_b28a75e86f57f13b1c435464e9183852
#
_entry.id   b28a75e86f57f13b1c435464e9183852
#
_cell.length_a   1.000
_cell.length_b   1.000
_cell.length_c   1.000
_cell.angle_alpha   90.00
_cell.angle_beta   90.00
_cell.angle_gamma   90.00
#
_symmetry.space_group_name_H-M   'P 1'
#
loop_
_entity.id
_entity.type
_entity.pdbx_description
1 polymer ?
#
loop_
_entity_poly.entity_id
_entity_poly.type
_entity_poly.pdbx_seq_one_letter_code
_entity_poly.pdbx_strand_id
1 'polypeptide(L)'
;HRSVSDDVGGIYLLAAEYERYGARMASCGGLLRFGWSTLKETGETRLRLREAHFCRVRRCPVCQWRRSLMWQARFYQSLPRIVADYPDARWMFLTLTVRNCAIGELGEMLNRMNAAF
;
A
#
# COMPACT_ATOMS: atom_id res chain seq x y z
N HIS A 1 13.05 3.65 -2.66
CA HIS A 1 11.96 3.94 -1.70
C HIS A 1 12.46 4.22 -0.27
N ARG A 2 13.66 3.73 0.11
CA ARG A 2 14.19 3.96 1.47
C ARG A 2 14.56 5.42 1.67
N SER A 3 15.36 6.02 0.79
CA SER A 3 15.73 7.44 0.87
C SER A 3 14.51 8.35 0.97
N VAL A 4 13.52 8.14 0.10
CA VAL A 4 12.26 8.90 0.15
C VAL A 4 11.50 8.67 1.47
N SER A 5 11.60 7.48 2.07
CA SER A 5 11.01 7.21 3.38
C SER A 5 11.70 7.97 4.50
N ASP A 6 12.99 8.17 4.41
CA ASP A 6 13.76 8.95 5.37
C ASP A 6 13.42 10.45 5.26
N ASP A 7 13.26 10.98 4.03
CA ASP A 7 12.81 12.34 3.78
C ASP A 7 11.41 12.60 4.34
N VAL A 8 10.45 11.71 4.02
CA VAL A 8 9.07 11.82 4.56
C VAL A 8 9.06 11.67 6.08
N GLY A 9 9.88 10.76 6.63
CA GLY A 9 10.06 10.60 8.08
C GLY A 9 10.56 11.89 8.73
N GLY A 10 11.53 12.55 8.11
CA GLY A 10 12.03 13.85 8.55
C GLY A 10 10.95 14.93 8.61
N ILE A 11 10.06 14.99 7.61
CA ILE A 11 8.93 15.93 7.62
C ILE A 11 7.99 15.66 8.81
N TYR A 12 7.72 14.38 9.11
CA TYR A 12 6.89 14.03 10.27
C TYR A 12 7.50 14.41 11.61
N LEU A 13 8.84 14.48 11.71
CA LEU A 13 9.54 14.89 12.92
C LEU A 13 9.48 16.42 13.19
N LEU A 14 9.08 17.22 12.19
CA LEU A 14 8.96 18.68 12.35
C LEU A 14 7.75 19.11 13.19
N ALA A 15 6.79 18.23 13.41
CA ALA A 15 5.59 18.52 14.19
C ALA A 15 5.40 17.50 15.30
N ALA A 16 5.33 17.98 16.55
CA ALA A 16 5.28 17.14 17.76
C ALA A 16 4.15 16.09 17.73
N GLU A 17 2.99 16.43 17.17
CA GLU A 17 1.84 15.54 17.07
C GLU A 17 2.11 14.33 16.12
N TYR A 18 3.08 14.43 15.21
CA TYR A 18 3.44 13.39 14.24
C TYR A 18 4.78 12.72 14.52
N GLU A 19 5.55 13.18 15.49
CA GLU A 19 6.89 12.69 15.83
C GLU A 19 6.94 11.16 15.95
N ARG A 20 5.97 10.55 16.62
CA ARG A 20 5.86 9.09 16.77
C ARG A 20 5.82 8.34 15.43
N TYR A 21 5.27 8.95 14.38
CA TYR A 21 5.21 8.35 13.05
C TYR A 21 6.55 8.46 12.35
N GLY A 22 7.24 9.60 12.47
CA GLY A 22 8.60 9.80 11.95
C GLY A 22 9.58 8.81 12.59
N ALA A 23 9.57 8.68 13.91
CA ALA A 23 10.40 7.72 14.63
C ALA A 23 10.17 6.26 14.19
N ARG A 24 8.90 5.87 13.96
CA ARG A 24 8.56 4.54 13.42
C ARG A 24 9.05 4.35 11.99
N MET A 25 9.03 5.39 11.16
CA MET A 25 9.49 5.33 9.78
C MET A 25 11.00 5.16 9.70
N ALA A 26 11.78 5.73 10.61
CA ALA A 26 13.23 5.60 10.68
C ALA A 26 13.70 4.14 10.78
N SER A 27 12.93 3.25 11.43
CA SER A 27 13.23 1.82 11.55
C SER A 27 12.55 0.94 10.49
N CYS A 28 11.78 1.52 9.56
CA CYS A 28 10.99 0.78 8.59
C CYS A 28 11.87 0.01 7.60
N GLY A 29 11.69 -1.31 7.52
CA GLY A 29 12.50 -2.18 6.67
C GLY A 29 13.94 -2.39 7.18
N GLY A 30 14.25 -1.96 8.41
CA GLY A 30 15.57 -2.12 9.00
C GLY A 30 15.93 -3.56 9.37
N LEU A 31 14.93 -4.41 9.57
CA LEU A 31 15.11 -5.85 9.79
C LEU A 31 14.40 -6.63 8.69
N LEU A 32 15.15 -7.44 7.95
CA LEU A 32 14.65 -8.41 6.98
C LEU A 32 15.37 -9.74 7.23
N ARG A 33 14.60 -10.76 7.62
CA ARG A 33 15.14 -12.10 7.82
C ARG A 33 14.58 -13.04 6.77
N PHE A 34 15.46 -13.66 6.02
CA PHE A 34 15.11 -14.65 5.00
C PHE A 34 15.39 -16.06 5.51
N GLY A 35 14.66 -17.03 4.98
CA GLY A 35 14.88 -18.45 5.26
C GLY A 35 14.50 -19.30 4.06
N TRP A 36 15.19 -20.41 3.90
CA TRP A 36 14.86 -21.40 2.89
C TRP A 36 13.55 -22.10 3.24
N SER A 37 12.74 -22.33 2.25
CA SER A 37 11.47 -23.05 2.35
C SER A 37 11.38 -24.06 1.23
N THR A 38 11.28 -25.33 1.57
CA THR A 38 11.13 -26.43 0.61
C THR A 38 9.66 -26.80 0.50
N LEU A 39 9.12 -26.80 -0.72
CA LEU A 39 7.78 -27.32 -1.01
C LEU A 39 7.80 -28.84 -0.87
N LYS A 40 6.90 -29.37 -0.05
CA LYS A 40 6.84 -30.83 0.24
C LYS A 40 6.47 -31.66 -0.99
N GLU A 41 5.65 -31.09 -1.90
CA GLU A 41 5.13 -31.78 -3.07
C GLU A 41 6.14 -31.88 -4.21
N THR A 42 6.96 -30.87 -4.42
CA THR A 42 7.89 -30.77 -5.55
C THR A 42 9.36 -30.87 -5.16
N GLY A 43 9.69 -30.77 -3.87
CA GLY A 43 11.07 -30.67 -3.38
C GLY A 43 11.75 -29.34 -3.70
N GLU A 44 11.05 -28.43 -4.38
CA GLU A 44 11.61 -27.13 -4.77
C GLU A 44 11.92 -26.27 -3.56
N THR A 45 13.15 -25.75 -3.48
CA THR A 45 13.59 -24.88 -2.40
C THR A 45 13.65 -23.43 -2.86
N ARG A 46 12.96 -22.55 -2.13
CA ARG A 46 12.91 -21.12 -2.41
C ARG A 46 13.29 -20.30 -1.19
N LEU A 47 13.99 -19.19 -1.42
CA LEU A 47 14.27 -18.20 -0.39
C LEU A 47 13.00 -17.37 -0.14
N ARG A 48 12.53 -17.34 1.11
CA ARG A 48 11.33 -16.59 1.51
C ARG A 48 11.65 -15.62 2.62
N LEU A 49 11.01 -14.45 2.58
CA LEU A 49 11.04 -13.51 3.70
C LEU A 49 10.24 -14.11 4.86
N ARG A 50 10.92 -14.37 5.99
CA ARG A 50 10.32 -14.94 7.20
C ARG A 50 9.88 -13.88 8.19
N GLU A 51 10.68 -12.84 8.32
CA GLU A 51 10.43 -11.77 9.27
C GLU A 51 10.84 -10.44 8.67
N ALA A 52 10.04 -9.41 8.91
CA ALA A 52 10.32 -8.05 8.46
C ALA A 52 9.67 -7.03 9.40
N HIS A 53 10.44 -6.01 9.74
CA HIS A 53 9.92 -4.88 10.50
C HIS A 53 9.44 -3.79 9.54
N PHE A 54 8.12 -3.57 9.50
CA PHE A 54 7.50 -2.49 8.75
C PHE A 54 6.73 -1.55 9.69
N CYS A 55 6.94 -0.24 9.55
CA CYS A 55 6.36 0.78 10.43
C CYS A 55 4.83 0.88 10.33
N ARG A 56 4.21 0.42 9.23
CA ARG A 56 2.76 0.51 8.95
C ARG A 56 2.20 1.94 8.97
N VAL A 57 3.07 2.95 8.91
CA VAL A 57 2.63 4.34 8.75
C VAL A 57 2.05 4.52 7.36
N ARG A 58 0.86 5.12 7.26
CA ARG A 58 0.10 5.20 6.00
C ARG A 58 0.87 5.89 4.88
N ARG A 59 1.63 6.93 5.19
CA ARG A 59 2.40 7.72 4.23
C ARG A 59 3.85 7.25 4.04
N CYS A 60 4.27 6.18 4.70
CA CYS A 60 5.61 5.64 4.51
C CYS A 60 5.76 5.05 3.10
N PRO A 61 6.69 5.55 2.26
CA PRO A 61 6.89 5.09 0.89
C PRO A 61 7.23 3.59 0.80
N VAL A 62 8.02 3.04 1.73
CA VAL A 62 8.33 1.60 1.80
C VAL A 62 7.07 0.78 2.06
N CYS A 63 6.23 1.21 3.02
CA CYS A 63 4.98 0.51 3.32
C CYS A 63 3.95 0.64 2.18
N GLN A 64 3.89 1.78 1.51
CA GLN A 64 3.00 2.00 0.37
C GLN A 64 3.41 1.13 -0.82
N TRP A 65 4.70 1.12 -1.17
CA TRP A 65 5.22 0.25 -2.22
C TRP A 65 4.88 -1.22 -1.96
N ARG A 66 5.15 -1.71 -0.74
CA ARG A 66 4.82 -3.08 -0.36
C ARG A 66 3.32 -3.37 -0.46
N ARG A 67 2.48 -2.42 -0.05
CA ARG A 67 1.02 -2.53 -0.15
C ARG A 67 0.57 -2.62 -1.62
N SER A 68 1.14 -1.79 -2.51
CA SER A 68 0.80 -1.84 -3.94
C SER A 68 1.15 -3.18 -4.56
N LEU A 69 2.32 -3.75 -4.25
CA LEU A 69 2.69 -5.10 -4.71
C LEU A 69 1.73 -6.17 -4.20
N MET A 70 1.30 -6.09 -2.94
CA MET A 70 0.33 -7.03 -2.38
C MET A 70 -1.03 -6.94 -3.10
N TRP A 71 -1.52 -5.73 -3.36
CA TRP A 71 -2.79 -5.55 -4.07
C TRP A 71 -2.69 -5.98 -5.53
N GLN A 72 -1.56 -5.69 -6.18
CA GLN A 72 -1.27 -6.16 -7.53
C GLN A 72 -1.30 -7.70 -7.60
N ALA A 73 -0.61 -8.38 -6.68
CA ALA A 73 -0.62 -9.83 -6.62
C ALA A 73 -2.03 -10.40 -6.40
N ARG A 74 -2.80 -9.82 -5.47
CA ARG A 74 -4.20 -10.22 -5.22
C ARG A 74 -5.08 -10.04 -6.45
N PHE A 75 -4.93 -8.91 -7.15
CA PHE A 75 -5.66 -8.64 -8.38
C PHE A 75 -5.39 -9.72 -9.44
N TYR A 76 -4.11 -10.00 -9.71
CA TYR A 76 -3.75 -11.04 -10.70
C TYR A 76 -4.18 -12.44 -10.28
N GLN A 77 -4.21 -12.76 -8.99
CA GLN A 77 -4.72 -14.03 -8.49
C GLN A 77 -6.24 -14.17 -8.66
N SER A 78 -6.99 -13.07 -8.51
CA SER A 78 -8.45 -13.07 -8.65
C SER A 78 -8.92 -12.91 -10.10
N LEU A 79 -8.10 -12.31 -10.97
CA LEU A 79 -8.45 -11.97 -12.34
C LEU A 79 -9.00 -13.15 -13.17
N PRO A 80 -8.38 -14.36 -13.18
CA PRO A 80 -8.89 -15.49 -13.96
C PRO A 80 -10.32 -15.87 -13.57
N ARG A 81 -10.64 -15.84 -12.27
CA ARG A 81 -11.99 -16.13 -11.79
C ARG A 81 -12.98 -15.06 -12.22
N ILE A 82 -12.60 -13.77 -12.08
CA ILE A 82 -13.48 -12.66 -12.46
C ILE A 82 -13.78 -12.71 -13.97
N VAL A 83 -12.78 -13.01 -14.80
CA VAL A 83 -12.97 -13.15 -16.25
C VAL A 83 -13.88 -14.35 -16.59
N ALA A 84 -13.76 -15.45 -15.86
CA ALA A 84 -14.64 -16.62 -16.04
C ALA A 84 -16.09 -16.33 -15.60
N ASP A 85 -16.28 -15.65 -14.48
CA ASP A 85 -17.60 -15.30 -13.94
C ASP A 85 -18.30 -14.22 -14.80
N TYR A 86 -17.54 -13.36 -15.47
CA TYR A 86 -18.06 -12.22 -16.25
C TYR A 86 -17.36 -12.11 -17.62
N PRO A 87 -17.59 -13.04 -18.54
CA PRO A 87 -16.85 -13.12 -19.83
C PRO A 87 -17.09 -11.91 -20.74
N ASP A 88 -18.27 -11.29 -20.65
CA ASP A 88 -18.64 -10.12 -21.46
C ASP A 88 -18.34 -8.78 -20.76
N ALA A 89 -17.75 -8.80 -19.58
CA ALA A 89 -17.42 -7.59 -18.83
C ALA A 89 -16.35 -6.76 -19.55
N ARG A 90 -16.60 -5.46 -19.62
CA ARG A 90 -15.61 -4.50 -20.11
C ARG A 90 -14.93 -3.81 -18.94
N TRP A 91 -13.61 -3.80 -18.96
CA TRP A 91 -12.82 -3.11 -17.94
C TRP A 91 -12.83 -1.62 -18.21
N MET A 92 -13.16 -0.84 -17.20
CA MET A 92 -13.15 0.60 -17.26
C MET A 92 -12.41 1.16 -16.06
N PHE A 93 -11.50 2.09 -16.31
CA PHE A 93 -10.85 2.88 -15.26
C PHE A 93 -11.59 4.21 -15.14
N LEU A 94 -12.24 4.45 -14.00
CA LEU A 94 -12.97 5.67 -13.73
C LEU A 94 -12.20 6.52 -12.73
N THR A 95 -11.84 7.73 -13.13
CA THR A 95 -11.30 8.77 -12.24
C THR A 95 -12.37 9.81 -11.96
N LEU A 96 -12.77 9.91 -10.71
CA LEU A 96 -13.70 10.92 -10.26
C LEU A 96 -12.93 12.11 -9.70
N THR A 97 -13.23 13.29 -10.20
CA THR A 97 -12.63 14.53 -9.73
C THR A 97 -13.71 15.50 -9.30
N VAL A 98 -13.43 16.24 -8.25
CA VAL A 98 -14.28 17.37 -7.82
C VAL A 98 -13.56 18.68 -8.12
N ARG A 99 -14.33 19.77 -8.27
CA ARG A 99 -13.77 21.11 -8.38
C ARG A 99 -12.88 21.39 -7.16
N ASN A 100 -11.76 22.09 -7.37
CA ASN A 100 -10.93 22.55 -6.26
C ASN A 100 -11.77 23.40 -5.31
N CYS A 101 -11.74 23.04 -4.04
CA CYS A 101 -12.44 23.71 -2.95
C CYS A 101 -11.46 24.01 -1.81
N ALA A 102 -11.88 24.85 -0.88
CA ALA A 102 -11.12 25.06 0.35
C ALA A 102 -11.06 23.76 1.17
N ILE A 103 -9.97 23.57 1.95
CA ILE A 103 -9.77 22.34 2.73
C ILE A 103 -10.94 22.06 3.68
N GLY A 104 -11.55 23.11 4.26
CA GLY A 104 -12.72 22.98 5.14
C GLY A 104 -13.98 22.43 4.43
N GLU A 105 -14.10 22.60 3.12
CA GLU A 105 -15.24 22.15 2.32
C GLU A 105 -15.04 20.77 1.71
N LEU A 106 -13.80 20.25 1.77
CA LEU A 106 -13.43 19.00 1.11
C LEU A 106 -14.28 17.82 1.57
N GLY A 107 -14.59 17.75 2.86
CA GLY A 107 -15.41 16.67 3.43
C GLY A 107 -16.81 16.64 2.84
N GLU A 108 -17.46 17.79 2.71
CA GLU A 108 -18.79 17.92 2.12
C GLU A 108 -18.77 17.56 0.63
N MET A 109 -17.76 18.03 -0.12
CA MET A 109 -17.60 17.71 -1.54
C MET A 109 -17.40 16.21 -1.77
N LEU A 110 -16.58 15.54 -0.95
CA LEU A 110 -16.38 14.09 -1.02
C LEU A 110 -17.66 13.32 -0.68
N ASN A 111 -18.44 13.79 0.31
CA ASN A 111 -19.71 13.16 0.64
C ASN A 111 -20.72 13.29 -0.49
N ARG A 112 -20.82 14.45 -1.14
CA ARG A 112 -21.66 14.64 -2.33
C ARG A 112 -21.23 13.73 -3.48
N MET A 113 -19.94 13.62 -3.73
CA MET A 113 -19.41 12.72 -4.76
C MET A 113 -19.78 11.25 -4.47
N ASN A 114 -19.60 10.80 -3.22
CA ASN A 114 -19.95 9.42 -2.83
C ASN A 114 -21.45 9.15 -2.87
N ALA A 115 -22.29 10.16 -2.64
CA ALA A 115 -23.75 10.01 -2.71
C ALA A 115 -24.30 9.97 -4.17
N ALA A 116 -23.49 10.42 -5.14
CA ALA A 116 -23.85 10.41 -6.56
C ALA A 116 -23.53 9.07 -7.26
N PHE A 117 -22.86 8.15 -6.56
CA PHE A 117 -22.44 6.82 -7.04
C PHE A 117 -22.97 5.70 -6.16
#